data_87575604133b5ed44a26f9b225268f4d
#
_entry.id   87575604133b5ed44a26f9b225268f4d
#
_cell.length_a   1.000
_cell.length_b   1.000
_cell.length_c   1.000
_cell.angle_alpha   90.00
_cell.angle_beta   90.00
_cell.angle_gamma   90.00
#
_symmetry.space_group_name_H-M   'P 1'
#
loop_
_entity.id
_entity.type
_entity.pdbx_description
1 polymer ?
#
loop_
_entity_poly.entity_id
_entity_poly.type
_entity_poly.pdbx_seq_one_letter_code
_entity_poly.pdbx_strand_id
1 'polypeptide(L)'
;IAFGDSANVPEWAHITDNTLHGLCDTLGHFSLLLSVDDGDTTSLDTFDLHVENFSPVLTSVEDVPDDQGGRVYVHFDRSYFDHPELTGQFYSVFRLDMVEDTTQWVGAGTVSATGQDTYTVEVSTQSDSTVSSNGLTQFKLIAFLDEGTFESESMSGYSLDNLGPPAPTGVAIHQVGADVELTWEPMNIEDLNHFSIYRSDQSDFVANEDHLVWQGSSYTFLDTTASWVTPYFYMIQATDYSGNAGEMSEMSEGYIHVEVNLISPDDSSFFSVTGEDISNQAEVTFSWEVNDEVI
;
A
#
# COMPACT_ATOMS: atom_id res chain seq x y z
N ILE A 1 30.20 -42.29 -34.08
CA ILE A 1 29.96 -41.90 -32.68
C ILE A 1 28.47 -42.08 -32.40
N ALA A 2 28.16 -42.60 -31.23
CA ALA A 2 26.80 -42.74 -30.73
C ALA A 2 26.79 -42.48 -29.22
N PHE A 3 25.62 -42.27 -28.65
CA PHE A 3 25.48 -42.31 -27.20
C PHE A 3 25.62 -43.75 -26.71
N GLY A 4 26.42 -43.95 -25.68
CA GLY A 4 26.48 -45.22 -24.95
C GLY A 4 25.17 -45.43 -24.15
N ASP A 5 25.06 -46.62 -23.53
CA ASP A 5 23.92 -46.97 -22.66
C ASP A 5 23.93 -46.07 -21.38
N SER A 6 23.60 -44.80 -21.52
CA SER A 6 23.48 -43.87 -20.39
C SER A 6 22.01 -43.44 -20.23
N ALA A 7 21.53 -43.49 -18.99
CA ALA A 7 20.16 -43.17 -18.65
C ALA A 7 19.86 -41.67 -18.67
N ASN A 8 20.82 -40.80 -19.01
CA ASN A 8 20.69 -39.33 -18.81
C ASN A 8 20.88 -38.52 -20.10
N VAL A 9 20.70 -39.14 -21.29
CA VAL A 9 20.71 -38.38 -22.55
C VAL A 9 19.40 -37.57 -22.61
N PRO A 10 19.48 -36.22 -22.71
CA PRO A 10 18.26 -35.41 -22.88
C PRO A 10 17.53 -35.78 -24.18
N GLU A 11 16.20 -35.78 -24.17
CA GLU A 11 15.39 -36.15 -25.35
C GLU A 11 15.70 -35.26 -26.59
N TRP A 12 16.11 -34.00 -26.36
CA TRP A 12 16.46 -33.06 -27.42
C TRP A 12 17.86 -33.31 -28.03
N ALA A 13 18.71 -34.08 -27.37
CA ALA A 13 20.10 -34.30 -27.81
C ALA A 13 20.20 -35.53 -28.75
N HIS A 14 20.78 -35.36 -29.92
CA HIS A 14 21.01 -36.44 -30.88
C HIS A 14 22.37 -36.29 -31.61
N ILE A 15 22.94 -37.40 -32.06
CA ILE A 15 24.20 -37.43 -32.82
C ILE A 15 23.87 -37.72 -34.27
N THR A 16 24.33 -36.86 -35.16
CA THR A 16 24.28 -37.04 -36.62
C THR A 16 25.64 -36.66 -37.21
N ASP A 17 26.20 -37.47 -38.10
CA ASP A 17 27.48 -37.23 -38.76
C ASP A 17 28.62 -36.89 -37.79
N ASN A 18 28.71 -37.60 -36.67
CA ASN A 18 29.68 -37.41 -35.57
C ASN A 18 29.60 -36.03 -34.87
N THR A 19 28.47 -35.35 -35.02
CA THR A 19 28.21 -34.06 -34.37
C THR A 19 27.03 -34.20 -33.45
N LEU A 20 27.13 -33.64 -32.22
CA LEU A 20 26.04 -33.51 -31.28
C LEU A 20 25.15 -32.33 -31.71
N HIS A 21 23.86 -32.59 -31.89
CA HIS A 21 22.83 -31.61 -32.23
C HIS A 21 21.74 -31.64 -31.21
N GLY A 22 21.04 -30.51 -31.04
CA GLY A 22 19.82 -30.41 -30.25
C GLY A 22 19.41 -28.96 -30.01
N LEU A 23 18.12 -28.78 -29.70
CA LEU A 23 17.59 -27.54 -29.19
C LEU A 23 17.35 -27.77 -27.69
N CYS A 24 18.18 -27.14 -26.87
CA CYS A 24 18.09 -27.27 -25.42
C CYS A 24 16.78 -26.67 -24.92
N ASP A 25 15.92 -27.50 -24.41
CA ASP A 25 14.60 -27.12 -23.83
C ASP A 25 14.52 -27.42 -22.31
N THR A 26 15.61 -27.96 -21.76
CA THR A 26 15.68 -28.38 -20.36
C THR A 26 17.00 -27.94 -19.75
N LEU A 27 16.95 -27.10 -18.71
CA LEU A 27 18.13 -26.69 -17.93
C LEU A 27 18.64 -27.85 -17.08
N GLY A 28 19.95 -27.89 -16.85
CA GLY A 28 20.57 -28.86 -15.94
C GLY A 28 21.93 -29.35 -16.33
N HIS A 29 22.42 -30.31 -15.57
CA HIS A 29 23.71 -30.98 -15.76
C HIS A 29 23.47 -32.38 -16.29
N PHE A 30 24.01 -32.68 -17.45
CA PHE A 30 23.87 -33.98 -18.12
C PHE A 30 25.23 -34.62 -18.28
N SER A 31 25.43 -35.79 -17.71
CA SER A 31 26.66 -36.59 -17.95
C SER A 31 26.39 -37.56 -19.08
N LEU A 32 27.01 -37.32 -20.24
CA LEU A 32 26.75 -38.04 -21.46
C LEU A 32 27.89 -39.03 -21.73
N LEU A 33 27.54 -40.31 -21.92
CA LEU A 33 28.48 -41.35 -22.32
C LEU A 33 28.49 -41.46 -23.85
N LEU A 34 29.63 -41.21 -24.43
CA LEU A 34 29.88 -41.38 -25.88
C LEU A 34 30.54 -42.71 -26.14
N SER A 35 30.14 -43.38 -27.19
CA SER A 35 30.80 -44.55 -27.75
C SER A 35 31.35 -44.25 -29.15
N VAL A 36 32.57 -44.63 -29.39
CA VAL A 36 33.22 -44.59 -30.72
C VAL A 36 33.61 -45.98 -31.09
N ASP A 37 33.14 -46.45 -32.25
CA ASP A 37 33.41 -47.77 -32.78
C ASP A 37 34.09 -47.62 -34.16
N ASP A 38 35.24 -48.28 -34.36
CA ASP A 38 36.01 -48.30 -35.62
C ASP A 38 35.82 -49.61 -36.38
N GLY A 39 34.96 -50.51 -35.90
CA GLY A 39 34.67 -51.83 -36.43
C GLY A 39 35.51 -52.94 -35.80
N ASP A 40 36.58 -52.64 -35.09
CA ASP A 40 37.44 -53.57 -34.38
C ASP A 40 37.38 -53.40 -32.86
N THR A 41 37.23 -52.16 -32.40
CA THR A 41 37.22 -51.79 -30.99
C THR A 41 36.20 -50.67 -30.71
N THR A 42 35.58 -50.74 -29.53
CA THR A 42 34.69 -49.67 -29.03
C THR A 42 35.40 -48.94 -27.88
N SER A 43 35.53 -47.62 -27.98
CA SER A 43 35.99 -46.75 -26.91
C SER A 43 34.83 -45.96 -26.33
N LEU A 44 34.84 -45.82 -25.01
CA LEU A 44 33.84 -45.05 -24.26
C LEU A 44 34.51 -43.83 -23.63
N ASP A 45 33.86 -42.70 -23.71
CA ASP A 45 34.25 -41.47 -23.00
C ASP A 45 33.01 -40.76 -22.44
N THR A 46 33.20 -40.06 -21.34
CA THR A 46 32.10 -39.32 -20.68
C THR A 46 32.42 -37.84 -20.68
N PHE A 47 31.47 -37.03 -21.07
CA PHE A 47 31.57 -35.59 -20.89
C PHE A 47 30.33 -35.04 -20.18
N ASP A 48 30.50 -33.95 -19.43
CA ASP A 48 29.43 -33.26 -18.75
C ASP A 48 28.97 -32.09 -19.63
N LEU A 49 27.65 -32.02 -19.86
CA LEU A 49 26.99 -30.94 -20.56
C LEU A 49 26.17 -30.15 -19.54
N HIS A 50 26.50 -28.87 -19.41
CA HIS A 50 25.75 -27.95 -18.56
C HIS A 50 24.88 -27.07 -19.44
N VAL A 51 23.59 -27.09 -19.21
CA VAL A 51 22.59 -26.24 -19.90
C VAL A 51 22.10 -25.23 -18.91
N GLU A 52 22.51 -23.99 -19.08
CA GLU A 52 22.21 -22.87 -18.19
C GLU A 52 21.37 -21.83 -18.91
N ASN A 53 20.55 -21.08 -18.16
CA ASN A 53 19.83 -19.94 -18.70
C ASN A 53 20.75 -18.71 -18.69
N PHE A 54 21.10 -18.21 -19.85
CA PHE A 54 21.95 -17.01 -19.96
C PHE A 54 21.16 -15.72 -19.66
N SER A 55 19.85 -15.75 -19.87
CA SER A 55 18.97 -14.60 -19.57
C SER A 55 18.65 -14.53 -18.09
N PRO A 56 18.45 -13.32 -17.55
CA PRO A 56 17.87 -13.17 -16.22
C PRO A 56 16.42 -13.69 -16.21
N VAL A 57 15.94 -14.14 -15.07
CA VAL A 57 14.59 -14.72 -14.93
C VAL A 57 13.78 -13.89 -13.95
N LEU A 58 12.69 -13.29 -14.40
CA LEU A 58 11.72 -12.66 -13.52
C LEU A 58 11.06 -13.71 -12.62
N THR A 59 11.10 -13.49 -11.31
CA THR A 59 10.53 -14.40 -10.31
C THR A 59 9.22 -13.89 -9.74
N SER A 60 9.09 -12.58 -9.51
CA SER A 60 7.83 -11.93 -9.13
C SER A 60 7.82 -10.43 -9.43
N VAL A 61 6.61 -9.88 -9.51
CA VAL A 61 6.34 -8.44 -9.54
C VAL A 61 5.30 -8.19 -8.45
N GLU A 62 5.71 -7.52 -7.38
CA GLU A 62 4.94 -7.39 -6.15
C GLU A 62 4.73 -5.92 -5.82
N ASP A 63 3.58 -5.60 -5.22
CA ASP A 63 3.26 -4.28 -4.71
C ASP A 63 4.27 -3.80 -3.67
N VAL A 64 4.55 -2.49 -3.63
CA VAL A 64 5.31 -1.88 -2.55
C VAL A 64 4.35 -1.64 -1.38
N PRO A 65 4.53 -2.33 -0.24
CA PRO A 65 3.57 -2.23 0.86
C PRO A 65 3.63 -0.86 1.54
N ASP A 66 2.53 -0.45 2.16
CA ASP A 66 2.38 0.78 2.95
C ASP A 66 2.78 2.04 2.16
N ASP A 67 2.36 2.13 0.90
CA ASP A 67 2.60 3.29 0.06
C ASP A 67 1.31 3.83 -0.59
N GLN A 68 1.45 4.96 -1.30
CA GLN A 68 0.36 5.61 -2.05
C GLN A 68 0.16 5.00 -3.45
N GLY A 69 0.61 3.75 -3.66
CA GLY A 69 0.55 3.07 -4.94
C GLY A 69 1.55 3.57 -5.98
N GLY A 70 1.35 3.14 -7.22
CA GLY A 70 2.17 3.55 -8.37
C GLY A 70 3.53 2.90 -8.43
N ARG A 71 3.87 1.94 -7.54
CA ARG A 71 5.18 1.30 -7.46
C ARG A 71 5.09 -0.20 -7.20
N VAL A 72 6.06 -0.93 -7.74
CA VAL A 72 6.22 -2.38 -7.52
C VAL A 72 7.68 -2.73 -7.31
N TYR A 73 7.93 -3.82 -6.61
CA TYR A 73 9.20 -4.51 -6.59
C TYR A 73 9.24 -5.54 -7.72
N VAL A 74 10.23 -5.43 -8.59
CA VAL A 74 10.54 -6.44 -9.61
C VAL A 74 11.67 -7.31 -9.08
N HIS A 75 11.39 -8.59 -8.82
CA HIS A 75 12.33 -9.58 -8.33
C HIS A 75 12.77 -10.47 -9.47
N PHE A 76 14.08 -10.82 -9.50
CA PHE A 76 14.61 -11.67 -10.54
C PHE A 76 15.88 -12.41 -10.13
N ASP A 77 16.09 -13.55 -10.77
CA ASP A 77 17.34 -14.30 -10.71
C ASP A 77 18.31 -13.76 -11.75
N ARG A 78 19.60 -13.73 -11.39
CA ARG A 78 20.66 -13.20 -12.23
C ARG A 78 20.81 -13.97 -13.56
N SER A 79 21.46 -13.32 -14.53
CA SER A 79 22.04 -13.99 -15.69
C SER A 79 23.20 -14.90 -15.26
N TYR A 80 23.41 -15.99 -16.00
CA TYR A 80 24.59 -16.87 -15.81
C TYR A 80 25.92 -16.13 -15.81
N PHE A 81 26.05 -15.08 -16.64
CA PHE A 81 27.30 -14.32 -16.80
C PHE A 81 27.50 -13.21 -15.74
N ASP A 82 26.57 -13.01 -14.83
CA ASP A 82 26.77 -12.06 -13.74
C ASP A 82 27.66 -12.66 -12.64
N HIS A 83 28.85 -12.11 -12.48
CA HIS A 83 29.84 -12.55 -11.50
C HIS A 83 30.34 -11.41 -10.61
N PRO A 84 30.75 -11.69 -9.35
CA PRO A 84 31.12 -10.64 -8.37
C PRO A 84 32.28 -9.74 -8.77
N GLU A 85 33.11 -10.17 -9.71
CA GLU A 85 34.31 -9.45 -10.14
C GLU A 85 34.06 -8.45 -11.27
N LEU A 86 32.84 -8.40 -11.79
CA LEU A 86 32.46 -7.56 -12.93
C LEU A 86 32.18 -6.12 -12.49
N THR A 87 32.60 -5.16 -13.31
CA THR A 87 32.33 -3.73 -13.07
C THR A 87 31.75 -3.09 -14.32
N GLY A 88 30.75 -2.20 -14.11
CA GLY A 88 30.11 -1.46 -15.19
C GLY A 88 28.99 -2.21 -15.91
N GLN A 89 28.70 -3.43 -15.50
CA GLN A 89 27.60 -4.24 -15.99
C GLN A 89 26.34 -3.99 -15.17
N PHE A 90 25.16 -4.11 -15.79
CA PHE A 90 23.90 -3.78 -15.13
C PHE A 90 22.71 -4.48 -15.78
N TYR A 91 21.64 -4.55 -15.02
CA TYR A 91 20.30 -4.89 -15.48
C TYR A 91 19.46 -3.63 -15.65
N SER A 92 18.66 -3.59 -16.70
CA SER A 92 17.65 -2.56 -16.91
C SER A 92 16.25 -3.20 -16.92
N VAL A 93 15.36 -2.67 -16.10
CA VAL A 93 13.95 -3.03 -16.10
C VAL A 93 13.23 -2.14 -17.10
N PHE A 94 12.44 -2.75 -17.98
CA PHE A 94 11.59 -2.06 -18.93
C PHE A 94 10.14 -2.33 -18.61
N ARG A 95 9.32 -1.30 -18.74
CA ARG A 95 7.87 -1.32 -18.59
C ARG A 95 7.21 -1.15 -19.96
N LEU A 96 6.15 -1.90 -20.22
CA LEU A 96 5.36 -1.76 -21.45
C LEU A 96 4.34 -0.64 -21.27
N ASP A 97 4.57 0.50 -21.93
CA ASP A 97 3.70 1.68 -21.87
C ASP A 97 2.88 1.84 -23.15
N MET A 98 1.66 2.38 -23.02
CA MET A 98 0.88 2.86 -24.13
C MET A 98 1.26 4.31 -24.43
N VAL A 99 1.84 4.58 -25.60
CA VAL A 99 2.26 5.91 -26.04
C VAL A 99 1.65 6.17 -27.42
N GLU A 100 0.84 7.21 -27.56
CA GLU A 100 0.19 7.59 -28.83
C GLU A 100 -0.47 6.41 -29.57
N ASP A 101 -1.30 5.63 -28.86
CA ASP A 101 -2.00 4.44 -29.33
C ASP A 101 -1.10 3.27 -29.77
N THR A 102 0.18 3.29 -29.41
CA THR A 102 1.11 2.18 -29.63
C THR A 102 1.75 1.74 -28.32
N THR A 103 1.99 0.43 -28.18
CA THR A 103 2.73 -0.09 -27.02
C THR A 103 4.22 -0.04 -27.30
N GLN A 104 4.99 0.44 -26.31
CA GLN A 104 6.45 0.46 -26.38
C GLN A 104 7.08 0.16 -25.02
N TRP A 105 8.26 -0.45 -25.05
CA TRP A 105 9.05 -0.69 -23.87
C TRP A 105 9.81 0.57 -23.46
N VAL A 106 9.58 1.03 -22.24
CA VAL A 106 10.20 2.24 -21.66
C VAL A 106 11.05 1.82 -20.46
N GLY A 107 12.25 2.36 -20.33
CA GLY A 107 13.12 2.10 -19.19
C GLY A 107 12.46 2.56 -17.89
N ALA A 108 12.35 1.67 -16.90
CA ALA A 108 11.69 1.92 -15.62
C ALA A 108 12.69 1.96 -14.44
N GLY A 109 13.81 1.24 -14.53
CA GLY A 109 14.82 1.20 -13.47
C GLY A 109 16.08 0.45 -13.89
N THR A 110 17.15 0.58 -13.11
CA THR A 110 18.40 -0.12 -13.33
C THR A 110 19.02 -0.57 -12.01
N VAL A 111 19.77 -1.67 -12.04
CA VAL A 111 20.59 -2.14 -10.92
C VAL A 111 21.92 -2.70 -11.46
N SER A 112 23.01 -2.46 -10.73
CA SER A 112 24.33 -3.01 -11.10
C SER A 112 24.36 -4.52 -10.94
N ALA A 113 24.96 -5.22 -11.91
CA ALA A 113 25.28 -6.63 -11.81
C ALA A 113 26.48 -6.79 -10.85
N THR A 114 26.30 -7.54 -9.77
CA THR A 114 27.29 -7.70 -8.68
C THR A 114 27.50 -9.15 -8.27
N GLY A 115 26.98 -10.10 -9.06
CA GLY A 115 27.10 -11.53 -8.83
C GLY A 115 26.20 -12.06 -7.71
N GLN A 116 25.17 -11.30 -7.30
CA GLN A 116 24.15 -11.79 -6.36
C GLN A 116 23.24 -12.77 -7.09
N ASP A 117 22.78 -13.81 -6.42
CA ASP A 117 21.89 -14.80 -7.03
C ASP A 117 20.53 -14.19 -7.39
N THR A 118 20.04 -13.24 -6.58
CA THR A 118 18.76 -12.56 -6.77
C THR A 118 18.88 -11.06 -6.63
N TYR A 119 18.04 -10.33 -7.34
CA TYR A 119 17.95 -8.88 -7.32
C TYR A 119 16.52 -8.41 -7.12
N THR A 120 16.37 -7.20 -6.57
CA THR A 120 15.12 -6.49 -6.45
C THR A 120 15.29 -5.06 -6.94
N VAL A 121 14.38 -4.61 -7.80
CA VAL A 121 14.36 -3.23 -8.29
C VAL A 121 12.97 -2.65 -8.07
N GLU A 122 12.90 -1.52 -7.38
CA GLU A 122 11.67 -0.75 -7.26
C GLU A 122 11.46 0.08 -8.53
N VAL A 123 10.28 -0.04 -9.13
CA VAL A 123 9.91 0.68 -10.36
C VAL A 123 8.47 1.16 -10.30
N SER A 124 8.15 2.19 -11.10
CA SER A 124 6.79 2.71 -11.18
C SER A 124 5.92 1.85 -12.11
N THR A 125 4.64 1.76 -11.78
CA THR A 125 3.56 1.25 -12.64
C THR A 125 2.92 2.37 -13.45
N GLN A 126 1.96 2.06 -14.32
CA GLN A 126 1.18 3.06 -15.04
C GLN A 126 -0.07 3.50 -14.27
N SER A 127 -0.64 2.60 -13.51
CA SER A 127 -1.83 2.82 -12.69
C SER A 127 -1.92 1.75 -11.61
N ASP A 128 -2.63 2.08 -10.55
CA ASP A 128 -2.93 1.12 -9.49
C ASP A 128 -4.06 0.18 -9.88
N SER A 129 -4.07 -0.96 -9.25
CA SER A 129 -5.22 -1.86 -9.26
C SER A 129 -6.33 -1.27 -8.38
N THR A 130 -7.53 -1.23 -8.90
CA THR A 130 -8.73 -0.70 -8.23
C THR A 130 -9.88 -1.67 -8.41
N VAL A 131 -11.02 -1.39 -7.78
CA VAL A 131 -12.26 -2.18 -7.97
C VAL A 131 -12.77 -2.17 -9.42
N SER A 132 -12.35 -1.20 -10.24
CA SER A 132 -12.77 -1.02 -11.63
C SER A 132 -11.71 -1.38 -12.67
N SER A 133 -10.44 -1.54 -12.26
CA SER A 133 -9.31 -1.86 -13.14
C SER A 133 -8.32 -2.75 -12.41
N ASN A 134 -7.80 -3.77 -13.09
CA ASN A 134 -6.78 -4.65 -12.52
C ASN A 134 -5.39 -4.01 -12.42
N GLY A 135 -5.15 -2.81 -13.01
CA GLY A 135 -3.89 -2.06 -12.95
C GLY A 135 -2.66 -2.82 -13.46
N LEU A 136 -2.85 -3.93 -14.22
CA LEU A 136 -1.73 -4.77 -14.64
C LEU A 136 -0.75 -4.02 -15.53
N THR A 137 0.49 -4.00 -15.09
CA THR A 137 1.63 -3.45 -15.82
C THR A 137 2.60 -4.58 -16.17
N GLN A 138 3.08 -4.61 -17.41
CA GLN A 138 3.99 -5.65 -17.88
C GLN A 138 5.43 -5.16 -17.85
N PHE A 139 6.33 -6.02 -17.35
CA PHE A 139 7.76 -5.73 -17.22
C PHE A 139 8.61 -6.80 -17.90
N LYS A 140 9.81 -6.42 -18.34
CA LYS A 140 10.89 -7.31 -18.75
C LYS A 140 12.24 -6.76 -18.32
N LEU A 141 13.25 -7.62 -18.34
CA LEU A 141 14.62 -7.27 -18.02
C LEU A 141 15.52 -7.39 -19.25
N ILE A 142 16.52 -6.53 -19.30
CA ILE A 142 17.66 -6.70 -20.19
C ILE A 142 18.93 -6.60 -19.34
N ALA A 143 19.74 -7.67 -19.36
CA ALA A 143 21.08 -7.68 -18.80
C ALA A 143 22.06 -7.15 -19.84
N PHE A 144 22.87 -6.15 -19.49
CA PHE A 144 23.95 -5.60 -20.28
C PHE A 144 25.28 -6.04 -19.67
N LEU A 145 25.83 -7.12 -20.20
CA LEU A 145 27.01 -7.79 -19.69
C LEU A 145 28.11 -7.79 -20.76
N ASP A 146 29.37 -8.10 -20.41
CA ASP A 146 30.50 -8.11 -21.35
C ASP A 146 30.33 -9.17 -22.44
N GLU A 147 29.68 -10.29 -22.12
CA GLU A 147 29.40 -11.39 -23.06
C GLU A 147 28.26 -11.07 -24.02
N GLY A 148 27.44 -10.07 -23.71
CA GLY A 148 26.32 -9.64 -24.57
C GLY A 148 25.14 -9.06 -23.84
N THR A 149 24.04 -8.99 -24.56
CA THR A 149 22.77 -8.50 -24.07
C THR A 149 21.76 -9.65 -23.98
N PHE A 150 21.18 -9.86 -22.80
CA PHE A 150 20.29 -10.99 -22.53
C PHE A 150 18.95 -10.47 -22.02
N GLU A 151 17.87 -10.85 -22.70
CA GLU A 151 16.51 -10.40 -22.40
C GLU A 151 15.73 -11.52 -21.69
N SER A 152 14.97 -11.17 -20.66
CA SER A 152 14.06 -12.09 -19.97
C SER A 152 12.73 -12.25 -20.73
N GLU A 153 11.99 -13.29 -20.42
CA GLU A 153 10.54 -13.29 -20.66
C GLU A 153 9.88 -12.15 -19.86
N SER A 154 8.71 -11.72 -20.29
CA SER A 154 7.96 -10.66 -19.59
C SER A 154 7.04 -11.22 -18.50
N MET A 155 6.85 -10.44 -17.45
CA MET A 155 5.94 -10.75 -16.33
C MET A 155 5.07 -9.54 -16.02
N SER A 156 3.83 -9.76 -15.60
CA SER A 156 2.91 -8.70 -15.19
C SER A 156 2.72 -8.67 -13.68
N GLY A 157 2.59 -7.47 -13.14
CA GLY A 157 2.18 -7.22 -11.78
C GLY A 157 1.36 -5.95 -11.68
N TYR A 158 0.94 -5.59 -10.50
CA TYR A 158 0.14 -4.39 -10.22
C TYR A 158 0.59 -3.76 -8.92
N SER A 159 0.35 -2.45 -8.80
CA SER A 159 0.49 -1.70 -7.56
C SER A 159 -0.88 -1.45 -6.92
N LEU A 160 -0.86 -1.24 -5.62
CA LEU A 160 -2.01 -0.86 -4.81
C LEU A 160 -1.68 0.40 -4.03
N ASP A 161 -2.60 1.33 -4.00
CA ASP A 161 -2.61 2.34 -2.96
C ASP A 161 -3.16 1.67 -1.69
N ASN A 162 -2.33 1.52 -0.68
CA ASN A 162 -2.65 0.83 0.57
C ASN A 162 -2.27 1.64 1.83
N LEU A 163 -1.95 2.93 1.65
CA LEU A 163 -1.63 3.86 2.72
C LEU A 163 -2.74 4.90 2.90
N GLY A 164 -3.52 4.75 3.95
CA GLY A 164 -4.57 5.71 4.27
C GLY A 164 -4.04 7.09 4.68
N PRO A 165 -4.89 8.14 4.61
CA PRO A 165 -4.53 9.49 5.00
C PRO A 165 -4.08 9.59 6.47
N PRO A 166 -3.22 10.55 6.85
CA PRO A 166 -2.88 10.80 8.25
C PRO A 166 -4.12 11.22 9.06
N ALA A 167 -4.02 11.11 10.39
CA ALA A 167 -5.08 11.54 11.30
C ALA A 167 -5.40 13.03 11.12
N PRO A 168 -6.68 13.44 11.07
CA PRO A 168 -7.06 14.85 11.11
C PRO A 168 -6.56 15.55 12.38
N THR A 169 -6.03 16.77 12.23
CA THR A 169 -5.48 17.57 13.32
C THR A 169 -6.23 18.89 13.51
N GLY A 170 -5.96 19.58 14.64
CA GLY A 170 -6.58 20.86 14.92
C GLY A 170 -8.10 20.78 15.13
N VAL A 171 -8.61 19.64 15.61
CA VAL A 171 -10.03 19.47 15.89
C VAL A 171 -10.45 20.43 16.98
N ALA A 172 -11.37 21.33 16.66
CA ALA A 172 -11.96 22.28 17.58
C ALA A 172 -13.48 22.08 17.62
N ILE A 173 -14.04 22.23 18.82
CA ILE A 173 -15.48 22.08 19.05
C ILE A 173 -16.03 23.40 19.57
N HIS A 174 -17.11 23.85 18.98
CA HIS A 174 -17.80 25.09 19.31
C HIS A 174 -19.28 24.83 19.50
N GLN A 175 -19.90 25.54 20.47
CA GLN A 175 -21.34 25.59 20.58
C GLN A 175 -21.91 26.65 19.63
N VAL A 176 -22.89 26.25 18.81
CA VAL A 176 -23.64 27.16 17.92
C VAL A 176 -25.11 27.03 18.22
N GLY A 177 -25.60 27.95 19.07
CA GLY A 177 -26.99 27.87 19.57
C GLY A 177 -27.23 26.62 20.42
N ALA A 178 -28.08 25.72 19.96
CA ALA A 178 -28.36 24.43 20.59
C ALA A 178 -27.61 23.25 19.98
N ASP A 179 -26.68 23.52 19.07
CA ASP A 179 -25.95 22.53 18.29
C ASP A 179 -24.43 22.55 18.62
N VAL A 180 -23.72 21.52 18.20
CA VAL A 180 -22.28 21.41 18.34
C VAL A 180 -21.62 21.46 16.97
N GLU A 181 -20.76 22.45 16.73
CA GLU A 181 -19.96 22.55 15.52
C GLU A 181 -18.55 22.02 15.74
N LEU A 182 -18.12 21.11 14.88
CA LEU A 182 -16.76 20.62 14.80
C LEU A 182 -16.07 21.27 13.59
N THR A 183 -14.83 21.69 13.79
CA THR A 183 -13.94 22.13 12.70
C THR A 183 -12.58 21.50 12.85
N TRP A 184 -11.86 21.29 11.76
CA TRP A 184 -10.49 20.74 11.76
C TRP A 184 -9.66 21.37 10.67
N GLU A 185 -8.33 21.19 10.76
CA GLU A 185 -7.39 21.77 9.81
C GLU A 185 -7.54 21.15 8.42
N PRO A 186 -7.46 21.96 7.34
CA PRO A 186 -7.40 21.47 5.98
C PRO A 186 -6.18 20.56 5.76
N MET A 187 -6.41 19.42 5.13
CA MET A 187 -5.36 18.46 4.77
C MET A 187 -4.99 18.64 3.30
N ASN A 188 -3.68 18.72 3.01
CA ASN A 188 -3.19 18.80 1.64
C ASN A 188 -2.87 17.40 1.12
N ILE A 189 -3.91 16.63 0.80
CA ILE A 189 -3.86 15.24 0.34
C ILE A 189 -4.65 15.17 -0.96
N GLU A 190 -3.99 14.74 -2.04
CA GLU A 190 -4.57 14.78 -3.40
C GLU A 190 -5.69 13.73 -3.59
N ASP A 191 -5.60 12.63 -2.89
CA ASP A 191 -6.51 11.48 -2.97
C ASP A 191 -7.54 11.42 -1.84
N LEU A 192 -7.66 12.45 -1.01
CA LEU A 192 -8.65 12.52 0.07
C LEU A 192 -10.08 12.45 -0.49
N ASN A 193 -10.83 11.44 -0.09
CA ASN A 193 -12.22 11.23 -0.49
C ASN A 193 -13.19 11.91 0.50
N HIS A 194 -13.16 11.47 1.78
CA HIS A 194 -14.10 11.98 2.78
C HIS A 194 -13.57 11.84 4.20
N PHE A 195 -14.23 12.53 5.11
CA PHE A 195 -14.10 12.33 6.56
C PHE A 195 -15.29 11.55 7.10
N SER A 196 -15.05 10.73 8.10
CA SER A 196 -16.06 10.05 8.92
C SER A 196 -15.96 10.60 10.34
N ILE A 197 -17.10 11.03 10.91
CA ILE A 197 -17.18 11.53 12.30
C ILE A 197 -17.93 10.53 13.14
N TYR A 198 -17.27 10.13 14.22
CA TYR A 198 -17.79 9.20 15.21
C TYR A 198 -18.07 9.93 16.52
N ARG A 199 -19.19 9.61 17.16
CA ARG A 199 -19.64 10.23 18.40
C ARG A 199 -20.10 9.19 19.40
N SER A 200 -19.77 9.41 20.68
CA SER A 200 -20.26 8.63 21.81
C SER A 200 -20.48 9.52 23.04
N ASP A 201 -21.29 9.08 23.98
CA ASP A 201 -21.43 9.66 25.33
C ASP A 201 -20.42 9.05 26.33
N GLN A 202 -19.54 8.13 25.85
CA GLN A 202 -18.52 7.48 26.64
C GLN A 202 -17.13 7.97 26.20
N SER A 203 -16.31 8.42 27.15
CA SER A 203 -14.96 8.95 26.86
C SER A 203 -13.93 7.90 26.44
N ASP A 204 -14.23 6.62 26.58
CA ASP A 204 -13.37 5.50 26.26
C ASP A 204 -13.89 4.65 25.09
N PHE A 205 -14.80 5.21 24.28
CA PHE A 205 -15.39 4.47 23.16
C PHE A 205 -14.35 4.14 22.07
N VAL A 206 -14.56 3.01 21.43
CA VAL A 206 -13.86 2.64 20.21
C VAL A 206 -14.77 2.91 19.02
N ALA A 207 -14.33 3.77 18.11
CA ALA A 207 -15.10 4.15 16.94
C ALA A 207 -15.42 2.91 16.07
N ASN A 208 -16.68 2.81 15.68
CA ASN A 208 -17.21 1.78 14.78
C ASN A 208 -18.46 2.34 14.08
N GLU A 209 -19.09 1.54 13.22
CA GLU A 209 -20.27 1.96 12.45
C GLU A 209 -21.43 2.45 13.32
N ASP A 210 -21.63 1.90 14.54
CA ASP A 210 -22.70 2.31 15.45
C ASP A 210 -22.49 3.74 16.01
N HIS A 211 -21.27 4.23 15.99
CA HIS A 211 -20.89 5.57 16.43
C HIS A 211 -20.83 6.59 15.29
N LEU A 212 -20.97 6.16 14.04
CA LEU A 212 -20.86 7.03 12.87
C LEU A 212 -22.05 7.99 12.83
N VAL A 213 -21.77 9.30 12.87
CA VAL A 213 -22.80 10.34 12.82
C VAL A 213 -22.80 11.15 11.54
N TRP A 214 -21.67 11.16 10.81
CA TRP A 214 -21.57 11.90 9.57
C TRP A 214 -20.41 11.41 8.69
N GLN A 215 -20.58 11.55 7.36
CA GLN A 215 -19.53 11.41 6.36
C GLN A 215 -19.63 12.53 5.32
N GLY A 216 -18.51 13.09 4.92
CA GLY A 216 -18.45 14.12 3.88
C GLY A 216 -17.06 14.71 3.70
N SER A 217 -16.90 15.61 2.73
CA SER A 217 -15.62 16.22 2.36
C SER A 217 -15.40 17.64 2.91
N SER A 218 -16.35 18.15 3.71
CA SER A 218 -16.19 19.44 4.38
C SER A 218 -15.20 19.34 5.53
N TYR A 219 -14.56 20.45 5.88
CA TYR A 219 -13.69 20.60 7.07
C TYR A 219 -14.47 21.15 8.28
N THR A 220 -15.80 21.10 8.23
CA THR A 220 -16.70 21.47 9.31
C THR A 220 -17.92 20.58 9.29
N PHE A 221 -18.45 20.29 10.47
CA PHE A 221 -19.65 19.52 10.67
C PHE A 221 -20.48 20.13 11.80
N LEU A 222 -21.77 20.34 11.58
CA LEU A 222 -22.72 20.81 12.60
C LEU A 222 -23.58 19.63 13.08
N ASP A 223 -23.34 19.20 14.32
CA ASP A 223 -24.14 18.16 14.96
C ASP A 223 -25.41 18.77 15.58
N THR A 224 -26.49 18.70 14.83
CA THR A 224 -27.83 19.16 15.28
C THR A 224 -28.56 18.12 16.11
N THR A 225 -27.94 16.97 16.36
CA THR A 225 -28.54 15.87 17.13
C THR A 225 -27.90 15.71 18.51
N ALA A 226 -26.89 16.54 18.83
CA ALA A 226 -26.27 16.56 20.13
C ALA A 226 -27.29 17.02 21.20
N SER A 227 -27.27 16.35 22.37
CA SER A 227 -28.14 16.73 23.50
C SER A 227 -27.40 17.71 24.40
N TRP A 228 -28.10 18.73 24.86
CA TRP A 228 -27.56 19.75 25.78
C TRP A 228 -27.34 19.25 27.23
N VAL A 229 -27.73 18.04 27.56
CA VAL A 229 -27.53 17.43 28.90
C VAL A 229 -26.45 16.37 28.95
N THR A 230 -25.89 16.00 27.81
CA THR A 230 -24.92 14.90 27.71
C THR A 230 -23.64 15.40 27.07
N PRO A 231 -22.47 15.26 27.72
CA PRO A 231 -21.21 15.47 27.03
C PRO A 231 -21.03 14.43 25.94
N TYR A 232 -20.54 14.83 24.78
CA TYR A 232 -20.21 13.93 23.70
C TYR A 232 -18.72 13.98 23.39
N PHE A 233 -18.21 12.82 23.03
CA PHE A 233 -16.83 12.63 22.59
C PHE A 233 -16.83 12.34 21.10
N TYR A 234 -15.96 13.01 20.38
CA TYR A 234 -15.88 12.93 18.91
C TYR A 234 -14.49 12.48 18.48
N MET A 235 -14.44 11.65 17.45
CA MET A 235 -13.24 11.32 16.69
C MET A 235 -13.52 11.46 15.20
N ILE A 236 -12.51 11.86 14.44
CA ILE A 236 -12.58 12.08 12.99
C ILE A 236 -11.57 11.17 12.31
N GLN A 237 -11.97 10.52 11.24
CA GLN A 237 -11.12 9.69 10.39
C GLN A 237 -11.19 10.19 8.95
N ALA A 238 -10.06 10.28 8.28
CA ALA A 238 -9.99 10.57 6.85
C ALA A 238 -9.90 9.25 6.07
N THR A 239 -10.52 9.22 4.89
CA THR A 239 -10.50 8.06 3.96
C THR A 239 -10.19 8.58 2.57
N ASP A 240 -9.31 7.89 1.83
CA ASP A 240 -8.94 8.21 0.46
C ASP A 240 -9.91 7.63 -0.59
N TYR A 241 -9.63 7.87 -1.88
CA TYR A 241 -10.43 7.32 -2.98
C TYR A 241 -10.22 5.82 -3.20
N SER A 242 -9.12 5.24 -2.71
CA SER A 242 -8.85 3.81 -2.75
C SER A 242 -9.60 3.04 -1.67
N GLY A 243 -10.16 3.77 -0.68
CA GLY A 243 -10.92 3.22 0.43
C GLY A 243 -10.07 2.94 1.67
N ASN A 244 -8.80 3.38 1.70
CA ASN A 244 -7.94 3.24 2.86
C ASN A 244 -8.35 4.26 3.92
N ALA A 245 -8.78 3.79 5.07
CA ALA A 245 -9.07 4.62 6.23
C ALA A 245 -7.77 4.89 7.00
N GLY A 246 -7.50 6.16 7.24
CA GLY A 246 -6.36 6.60 8.03
C GLY A 246 -6.52 6.40 9.53
N GLU A 247 -5.59 6.92 10.30
CA GLU A 247 -5.70 6.92 11.75
C GLU A 247 -6.78 7.89 12.24
N MET A 248 -7.35 7.61 13.43
CA MET A 248 -8.30 8.50 14.09
C MET A 248 -7.61 9.75 14.59
N SER A 249 -8.31 10.88 14.57
CA SER A 249 -7.90 12.07 15.32
C SER A 249 -7.81 11.78 16.82
N GLU A 250 -7.15 12.66 17.55
CA GLU A 250 -7.33 12.70 19.01
C GLU A 250 -8.81 12.91 19.34
N MET A 251 -9.24 12.32 20.46
CA MET A 251 -10.61 12.48 20.95
C MET A 251 -10.84 13.91 21.43
N SER A 252 -11.93 14.50 21.00
CA SER A 252 -12.35 15.85 21.42
C SER A 252 -13.68 15.79 22.14
N GLU A 253 -13.79 16.49 23.26
CA GLU A 253 -15.02 16.55 24.06
C GLU A 253 -15.81 17.82 23.72
N GLY A 254 -17.11 17.64 23.45
CA GLY A 254 -18.05 18.73 23.21
C GLY A 254 -19.27 18.65 24.11
N TYR A 255 -19.67 19.79 24.65
CA TYR A 255 -20.87 19.92 25.41
C TYR A 255 -21.55 21.28 25.15
N ILE A 256 -22.85 21.31 25.37
CA ILE A 256 -23.68 22.51 25.19
C ILE A 256 -23.86 23.18 26.53
N HIS A 257 -23.41 24.43 26.64
CA HIS A 257 -23.72 25.27 27.81
C HIS A 257 -25.06 25.92 27.65
N VAL A 258 -25.88 25.84 28.68
CA VAL A 258 -27.15 26.57 28.73
C VAL A 258 -26.93 27.87 29.50
N GLU A 259 -27.08 29.01 28.83
CA GLU A 259 -27.16 30.29 29.53
C GLU A 259 -28.56 30.46 30.12
N VAL A 260 -28.63 30.51 31.44
CA VAL A 260 -29.86 30.85 32.15
C VAL A 260 -29.85 32.36 32.41
N ASN A 261 -30.61 33.10 31.61
CA ASN A 261 -30.86 34.52 31.87
C ASN A 261 -31.97 34.64 32.91
N LEU A 262 -31.63 34.95 34.15
CA LEU A 262 -32.59 35.28 35.18
C LEU A 262 -33.05 36.73 34.98
N ILE A 263 -34.26 36.88 34.54
CA ILE A 263 -34.92 38.21 34.52
C ILE A 263 -35.38 38.48 35.93
N SER A 264 -34.67 39.34 36.67
CA SER A 264 -35.11 39.78 37.99
C SER A 264 -36.38 40.62 37.90
N PRO A 265 -37.40 40.35 38.68
CA PRO A 265 -38.48 41.31 38.88
C PRO A 265 -37.93 42.57 39.58
N ASP A 266 -38.52 43.71 39.32
CA ASP A 266 -38.08 45.10 39.54
C ASP A 266 -37.84 45.51 41.00
N ASP A 267 -37.76 44.60 41.96
CA ASP A 267 -37.42 44.92 43.36
C ASP A 267 -36.43 43.97 43.98
N SER A 268 -35.27 44.51 44.21
CA SER A 268 -34.16 44.15 45.15
C SER A 268 -34.01 42.72 45.66
N SER A 269 -34.47 41.71 44.95
CA SER A 269 -34.16 40.31 45.25
C SER A 269 -32.86 39.91 44.56
N PHE A 270 -31.87 39.49 45.32
CA PHE A 270 -30.61 38.99 44.80
C PHE A 270 -30.70 37.48 44.55
N PHE A 271 -30.46 37.07 43.32
CA PHE A 271 -30.22 35.67 43.01
C PHE A 271 -28.70 35.44 42.95
N SER A 272 -28.16 34.50 43.68
CA SER A 272 -26.82 34.03 43.46
C SER A 272 -26.89 32.62 42.88
N VAL A 273 -26.32 32.46 41.70
CA VAL A 273 -26.07 31.12 41.15
C VAL A 273 -24.61 30.81 41.46
N THR A 274 -24.37 29.95 42.41
CA THR A 274 -23.03 29.36 42.61
C THR A 274 -23.00 28.05 41.82
N GLY A 275 -22.49 28.11 40.58
CA GLY A 275 -22.18 26.93 39.83
C GLY A 275 -20.82 26.42 40.24
N GLU A 276 -20.71 25.30 40.90
CA GLU A 276 -19.53 24.44 40.74
C GLU A 276 -19.66 23.80 39.37
N ASP A 277 -18.51 23.58 38.74
CA ASP A 277 -18.35 22.98 37.43
C ASP A 277 -19.40 21.89 37.16
N ILE A 278 -20.39 22.23 36.27
CA ILE A 278 -21.55 21.35 35.97
C ILE A 278 -21.19 20.25 34.97
N SER A 279 -19.92 19.94 34.81
CA SER A 279 -19.42 18.92 33.87
C SER A 279 -19.99 17.51 34.06
N ASN A 280 -20.79 17.27 35.15
CA ASN A 280 -21.31 15.94 35.44
C ASN A 280 -22.71 15.91 36.11
N GLN A 281 -23.52 16.95 36.06
CA GLN A 281 -24.83 16.90 36.67
C GLN A 281 -25.98 17.38 35.74
N ALA A 282 -26.92 16.49 35.51
CA ALA A 282 -28.13 16.75 34.72
C ALA A 282 -29.19 17.57 35.46
N GLU A 283 -28.91 18.04 36.67
CA GLU A 283 -29.89 18.73 37.51
C GLU A 283 -29.33 20.06 38.01
N VAL A 284 -29.96 21.16 37.62
CA VAL A 284 -29.71 22.49 38.17
C VAL A 284 -30.79 22.78 39.20
N THR A 285 -30.39 22.86 40.49
CA THR A 285 -31.32 23.20 41.56
C THR A 285 -31.25 24.69 41.84
N PHE A 286 -32.35 25.37 41.63
CA PHE A 286 -32.51 26.76 42.04
C PHE A 286 -33.13 26.80 43.43
N SER A 287 -32.47 27.45 44.41
CA SER A 287 -33.06 27.77 45.69
C SER A 287 -33.15 29.28 45.85
N TRP A 288 -34.30 29.77 46.28
CA TRP A 288 -34.52 31.19 46.64
C TRP A 288 -35.04 31.27 48.07
N GLU A 289 -34.57 32.26 48.80
CA GLU A 289 -35.13 32.66 50.06
C GLU A 289 -35.99 33.91 49.86
N VAL A 290 -37.20 33.84 50.27
CA VAL A 290 -38.08 35.04 50.33
C VAL A 290 -37.89 35.65 51.72
N ASN A 291 -37.23 36.82 51.78
CA ASN A 291 -37.26 37.60 53.06
C ASN A 291 -38.63 38.19 53.27
N ASP A 292 -39.32 37.61 54.17
CA ASP A 292 -40.62 38.14 54.72
C ASP A 292 -40.39 39.36 55.64
N GLU A 293 -39.85 40.46 55.11
CA GLU A 293 -39.88 41.76 55.75
C GLU A 293 -40.38 42.83 54.79
N VAL A 294 -41.65 42.78 54.53
CA VAL A 294 -42.41 44.00 54.11
C VAL A 294 -43.60 44.15 54.99
N ILE A 295 -43.44 45.01 55.98
CA ILE A 295 -44.57 45.67 56.64
C ILE A 295 -44.81 47.03 55.99
#